data_1903017b5a3e3a28b1d3130ad9a9748b
#
_entry.id   1903017b5a3e3a28b1d3130ad9a9748b
#
_cell.length_a   1.000
_cell.length_b   1.000
_cell.length_c   1.000
_cell.angle_alpha   90.00
_cell.angle_beta   90.00
_cell.angle_gamma   90.00
#
_symmetry.space_group_name_H-M   'P 1'
#
loop_
_entity.id
_entity.type
_entity.pdbx_description
1 polymer ?
#
loop_
_entity_poly.entity_id
_entity_poly.type
_entity_poly.pdbx_seq_one_letter_code
_entity_poly.pdbx_strand_id
1 'polypeptide(L)'
;MLRNFVRLTAGVSLAALAVLTTPSTALGQTYLGPDLQPYAVMGGTTVTCTGASVVTGDVGVSPGTAITGFPAPCTNVGTLRVPPASDPGKANLVTAYGTLDALGCSSTIGPDLTGLILPPGVYCVTAAASNLTGTLTLNAGGDPAATWTFQMASTLITSPNSTVAVVGASACNVQWLVRSSATLDTNTTFVGNILALTAIAMNDGASLAGRALARNAAVTLSNNNVSIVPCTGAVPTLPQVAMLLLAAGLLGLGYLGLRGRARAA
;
A
#
# COMPACT_ATOMS: atom_id res chain seq x y z
N MET A 1 -41.29 -56.32 41.62
CA MET A 1 -39.97 -55.68 41.58
C MET A 1 -39.79 -55.02 40.21
N LEU A 2 -40.10 -53.71 40.12
CA LEU A 2 -39.93 -52.93 38.89
C LEU A 2 -38.54 -52.30 38.95
N ARG A 3 -37.71 -52.54 37.88
CA ARG A 3 -36.43 -51.89 37.69
C ARG A 3 -36.64 -50.73 36.69
N ASN A 4 -36.58 -49.52 37.16
CA ASN A 4 -36.55 -48.29 36.33
C ASN A 4 -35.20 -48.16 35.64
N PHE A 5 -35.20 -48.19 34.29
CA PHE A 5 -34.06 -47.76 33.48
C PHE A 5 -34.21 -46.29 33.16
N VAL A 6 -33.40 -45.48 33.81
CA VAL A 6 -33.20 -44.06 33.40
C VAL A 6 -32.33 -44.02 32.17
N ARG A 7 -32.86 -43.55 31.03
CA ARG A 7 -32.08 -43.29 29.83
C ARG A 7 -31.50 -41.89 29.94
N LEU A 8 -30.19 -41.83 30.09
CA LEU A 8 -29.41 -40.59 29.98
C LEU A 8 -29.20 -40.28 28.48
N THR A 9 -29.90 -39.28 27.97
CA THR A 9 -29.63 -38.70 26.62
C THR A 9 -28.56 -37.63 26.79
N ALA A 10 -27.32 -37.96 26.44
CA ALA A 10 -26.27 -36.98 26.35
C ALA A 10 -26.44 -36.14 25.07
N GLY A 11 -26.97 -34.94 25.22
CA GLY A 11 -27.01 -33.94 24.16
C GLY A 11 -25.61 -33.36 23.96
N VAL A 12 -24.96 -33.69 22.86
CA VAL A 12 -23.72 -33.04 22.40
C VAL A 12 -24.14 -31.77 21.72
N SER A 13 -24.07 -30.64 22.43
CA SER A 13 -24.18 -29.31 21.81
C SER A 13 -22.90 -29.03 21.00
N LEU A 14 -23.03 -29.03 19.69
CA LEU A 14 -21.98 -28.57 18.78
C LEU A 14 -21.98 -27.05 18.83
N ALA A 15 -21.15 -26.46 19.68
CA ALA A 15 -20.87 -25.02 19.63
C ALA A 15 -20.09 -24.73 18.33
N ALA A 16 -20.77 -24.15 17.35
CA ALA A 16 -20.13 -23.63 16.14
C ALA A 16 -19.27 -22.42 16.56
N LEU A 17 -17.96 -22.62 16.66
CA LEU A 17 -16.99 -21.55 16.84
C LEU A 17 -16.94 -20.75 15.53
N ALA A 18 -17.72 -19.69 15.44
CA ALA A 18 -17.61 -18.72 14.34
C ALA A 18 -16.29 -17.96 14.55
N VAL A 19 -15.25 -18.39 13.84
CA VAL A 19 -14.02 -17.59 13.68
C VAL A 19 -14.38 -16.37 12.85
N LEU A 20 -14.66 -15.27 13.50
CA LEU A 20 -14.74 -13.95 12.88
C LEU A 20 -13.33 -13.59 12.42
N THR A 21 -13.00 -13.96 11.18
CA THR A 21 -11.83 -13.42 10.51
C THR A 21 -12.15 -11.97 10.18
N THR A 22 -11.75 -11.04 11.05
CA THR A 22 -11.66 -9.63 10.65
C THR A 22 -10.73 -9.56 9.44
N PRO A 23 -11.15 -8.94 8.32
CA PRO A 23 -10.22 -8.71 7.23
C PRO A 23 -9.07 -7.88 7.82
N SER A 24 -7.85 -8.42 7.79
CA SER A 24 -6.67 -7.60 8.08
C SER A 24 -6.59 -6.57 6.97
N THR A 25 -7.04 -5.35 7.25
CA THR A 25 -6.76 -4.22 6.40
C THR A 25 -5.25 -4.13 6.30
N ALA A 26 -4.71 -4.25 5.09
CA ALA A 26 -3.29 -4.10 4.87
C ALA A 26 -2.87 -2.74 5.44
N LEU A 27 -1.98 -2.76 6.45
CA LEU A 27 -1.55 -1.58 7.21
C LEU A 27 -1.02 -0.46 6.29
N GLY A 28 -0.60 -0.80 5.07
CA GLY A 28 -0.06 0.14 4.09
C GLY A 28 -1.00 1.22 3.57
N GLN A 29 -2.32 1.13 3.78
CA GLN A 29 -3.28 2.15 3.32
C GLN A 29 -4.02 2.88 4.43
N THR A 30 -4.03 2.36 5.65
CA THR A 30 -4.84 2.95 6.73
C THR A 30 -4.43 4.38 7.08
N TYR A 31 -3.14 4.72 6.92
CA TYR A 31 -2.64 6.07 7.20
C TYR A 31 -3.00 7.10 6.13
N LEU A 32 -3.28 6.70 4.86
CA LEU A 32 -3.63 7.64 3.80
C LEU A 32 -5.01 8.28 3.99
N GLY A 33 -5.91 7.64 4.74
CA GLY A 33 -7.30 8.06 4.83
C GLY A 33 -8.09 7.88 3.53
N PRO A 34 -9.43 7.83 3.59
CA PRO A 34 -10.27 7.47 2.45
C PRO A 34 -10.20 8.49 1.30
N ASP A 35 -10.10 9.79 1.63
CA ASP A 35 -10.13 10.83 0.62
C ASP A 35 -8.80 10.99 -0.15
N LEU A 36 -7.68 10.45 0.38
CA LEU A 36 -6.40 10.47 -0.31
C LEU A 36 -6.15 9.19 -1.14
N GLN A 37 -6.80 8.10 -0.82
CA GLN A 37 -6.60 6.81 -1.50
C GLN A 37 -6.77 6.86 -3.03
N PRO A 38 -7.74 7.61 -3.62
CA PRO A 38 -7.90 7.66 -5.06
C PRO A 38 -6.78 8.39 -5.81
N TYR A 39 -5.99 9.23 -5.12
CA TYR A 39 -5.01 10.07 -5.79
C TYR A 39 -3.72 9.31 -6.11
N ALA A 40 -3.33 9.31 -7.38
CA ALA A 40 -2.00 8.92 -7.84
C ALA A 40 -1.02 10.09 -7.73
N VAL A 41 -1.51 11.31 -7.96
CA VAL A 41 -0.71 12.54 -7.91
C VAL A 41 -1.47 13.60 -7.13
N MET A 42 -0.80 14.26 -6.16
CA MET A 42 -1.34 15.43 -5.48
C MET A 42 -0.25 16.47 -5.29
N GLY A 43 -0.49 17.69 -5.80
CA GLY A 43 0.36 18.86 -5.61
C GLY A 43 -0.18 19.82 -4.56
N GLY A 44 0.71 20.55 -3.88
CA GLY A 44 0.34 21.63 -2.99
C GLY A 44 0.02 22.94 -3.75
N THR A 45 0.83 23.30 -4.71
CA THR A 45 0.69 24.53 -5.51
C THR A 45 0.20 24.28 -6.92
N THR A 46 0.83 23.36 -7.62
CA THR A 46 0.52 23.00 -9.01
C THR A 46 0.79 21.54 -9.27
N VAL A 47 0.13 20.98 -10.29
CA VAL A 47 0.56 19.76 -10.98
C VAL A 47 0.83 20.13 -12.43
N THR A 48 2.05 19.89 -12.88
CA THR A 48 2.46 20.17 -14.26
C THR A 48 2.90 18.87 -14.92
N CYS A 49 2.33 18.60 -16.08
CA CYS A 49 2.64 17.42 -16.84
C CYS A 49 3.10 17.81 -18.26
N THR A 50 4.22 17.24 -18.69
CA THR A 50 4.79 17.42 -20.01
C THR A 50 5.06 16.07 -20.66
N GLY A 51 5.20 16.05 -21.98
CA GLY A 51 5.39 14.81 -22.72
C GLY A 51 4.17 13.89 -22.66
N ALA A 52 4.35 12.60 -22.93
CA ALA A 52 3.28 11.61 -23.01
C ALA A 52 3.10 10.83 -21.69
N SER A 53 3.04 11.53 -20.54
CA SER A 53 2.83 10.85 -19.26
C SER A 53 1.44 10.22 -19.15
N VAL A 54 1.38 9.07 -18.45
CA VAL A 54 0.14 8.37 -18.13
C VAL A 54 -0.01 8.27 -16.61
N VAL A 55 -1.13 8.76 -16.08
CA VAL A 55 -1.45 8.68 -14.67
C VAL A 55 -2.71 7.82 -14.46
N THR A 56 -2.58 6.70 -13.76
CA THR A 56 -3.70 5.83 -13.38
C THR A 56 -4.07 6.09 -11.92
N GLY A 57 -5.16 6.84 -11.72
CA GLY A 57 -5.65 7.35 -10.45
C GLY A 57 -6.00 8.83 -10.55
N ASP A 58 -6.55 9.42 -9.49
CA ASP A 58 -6.92 10.83 -9.48
C ASP A 58 -5.67 11.73 -9.46
N VAL A 59 -5.78 12.88 -10.12
CA VAL A 59 -4.79 13.96 -10.06
C VAL A 59 -5.41 15.14 -9.34
N GLY A 60 -4.77 15.62 -8.29
CA GLY A 60 -5.28 16.73 -7.48
C GLY A 60 -4.27 17.81 -7.18
N VAL A 61 -4.78 18.99 -6.84
CA VAL A 61 -4.00 20.09 -6.32
C VAL A 61 -4.79 20.81 -5.24
N SER A 62 -4.17 21.14 -4.11
CA SER A 62 -4.74 21.95 -3.03
C SER A 62 -3.62 22.46 -2.09
N PRO A 63 -3.62 23.75 -1.66
CA PRO A 63 -4.59 24.81 -1.96
C PRO A 63 -4.41 25.45 -3.34
N GLY A 64 -3.40 25.05 -4.13
CA GLY A 64 -3.26 25.50 -5.49
C GLY A 64 -4.45 25.10 -6.37
N THR A 65 -4.56 25.70 -7.55
CA THR A 65 -5.70 25.48 -8.46
C THR A 65 -5.27 25.06 -9.87
N ALA A 66 -3.97 25.03 -10.15
CA ALA A 66 -3.47 24.77 -11.50
C ALA A 66 -3.05 23.31 -11.69
N ILE A 67 -3.73 22.63 -12.61
CA ILE A 67 -3.34 21.34 -13.18
C ILE A 67 -3.13 21.59 -14.69
N THR A 68 -1.91 21.39 -15.18
CA THR A 68 -1.55 21.69 -16.57
C THR A 68 -1.01 20.44 -17.27
N GLY A 69 -1.18 20.37 -18.60
CA GLY A 69 -0.75 19.25 -19.42
C GLY A 69 -1.74 18.09 -19.50
N PHE A 70 -2.91 18.21 -18.88
CA PHE A 70 -4.01 17.27 -19.01
C PHE A 70 -5.22 17.91 -19.69
N PRO A 71 -5.98 17.19 -20.53
CA PRO A 71 -5.83 15.78 -20.90
C PRO A 71 -4.78 15.53 -22.00
N ALA A 72 -4.09 16.54 -22.48
CA ALA A 72 -3.04 16.44 -23.49
C ALA A 72 -1.90 17.43 -23.20
N PRO A 73 -0.62 17.03 -23.36
CA PRO A 73 -0.12 15.77 -23.92
C PRO A 73 -0.21 14.57 -22.98
N CYS A 74 -0.55 14.76 -21.73
CA CYS A 74 -0.62 13.71 -20.72
C CYS A 74 -2.03 13.09 -20.62
N THR A 75 -2.10 11.81 -20.31
CA THR A 75 -3.36 11.07 -20.11
C THR A 75 -3.59 10.82 -18.64
N ASN A 76 -4.83 11.05 -18.15
CA ASN A 76 -5.27 10.65 -16.82
C ASN A 76 -6.38 9.61 -16.90
N VAL A 77 -6.18 8.47 -16.25
CA VAL A 77 -7.21 7.44 -16.03
C VAL A 77 -7.73 7.59 -14.60
N GLY A 78 -8.56 8.60 -14.40
CA GLY A 78 -9.10 9.04 -13.11
C GLY A 78 -9.72 10.43 -13.23
N THR A 79 -9.90 11.11 -12.12
CA THR A 79 -10.51 12.44 -12.07
C THR A 79 -9.46 13.52 -11.80
N LEU A 80 -9.56 14.65 -12.50
CA LEU A 80 -8.81 15.87 -12.16
C LEU A 80 -9.58 16.65 -11.10
N ARG A 81 -8.95 16.94 -9.96
CA ARG A 81 -9.59 17.60 -8.83
C ARG A 81 -8.83 18.84 -8.39
N VAL A 82 -9.55 19.95 -8.29
CA VAL A 82 -9.09 21.21 -7.73
C VAL A 82 -9.96 21.59 -6.53
N PRO A 83 -9.57 22.55 -5.69
CA PRO A 83 -10.42 23.01 -4.58
C PRO A 83 -11.81 23.45 -5.05
N PRO A 84 -12.89 23.16 -4.28
CA PRO A 84 -12.87 22.50 -2.97
C PRO A 84 -12.83 20.96 -3.04
N ALA A 85 -12.96 20.34 -4.21
CA ALA A 85 -13.08 18.89 -4.35
C ALA A 85 -11.80 18.11 -3.96
N SER A 86 -10.64 18.75 -3.99
CA SER A 86 -9.34 18.17 -3.59
C SER A 86 -8.99 18.42 -2.11
N ASP A 87 -9.68 19.32 -1.41
CA ASP A 87 -9.32 19.71 -0.06
C ASP A 87 -9.39 18.56 0.97
N PRO A 88 -10.38 17.65 0.94
CA PRO A 88 -10.39 16.48 1.83
C PRO A 88 -9.17 15.57 1.64
N GLY A 89 -8.77 15.32 0.38
CA GLY A 89 -7.56 14.56 0.07
C GLY A 89 -6.30 15.26 0.61
N LYS A 90 -6.24 16.58 0.50
CA LYS A 90 -5.16 17.39 1.09
C LYS A 90 -5.10 17.29 2.61
N ALA A 91 -6.23 17.36 3.29
CA ALA A 91 -6.29 17.19 4.74
C ALA A 91 -5.78 15.81 5.17
N ASN A 92 -6.17 14.77 4.45
CA ASN A 92 -5.66 13.41 4.68
C ASN A 92 -4.15 13.30 4.40
N LEU A 93 -3.61 13.99 3.37
CA LEU A 93 -2.17 14.04 3.13
C LEU A 93 -1.40 14.66 4.30
N VAL A 94 -1.92 15.74 4.87
CA VAL A 94 -1.29 16.39 6.04
C VAL A 94 -1.28 15.45 7.24
N THR A 95 -2.38 14.75 7.50
CA THR A 95 -2.51 13.77 8.57
C THR A 95 -1.58 12.57 8.34
N ALA A 96 -1.58 12.01 7.13
CA ALA A 96 -0.73 10.89 6.74
C ALA A 96 0.76 11.21 6.91
N TYR A 97 1.17 12.41 6.46
CA TYR A 97 2.53 12.89 6.64
C TYR A 97 2.92 12.93 8.11
N GLY A 98 2.10 13.53 8.98
CA GLY A 98 2.35 13.61 10.42
C GLY A 98 2.39 12.24 11.10
N THR A 99 1.54 11.30 10.67
CA THR A 99 1.53 9.92 11.18
C THR A 99 2.85 9.21 10.88
N LEU A 100 3.34 9.31 9.63
CA LEU A 100 4.61 8.70 9.25
C LEU A 100 5.81 9.39 9.91
N ASP A 101 5.75 10.71 10.12
CA ASP A 101 6.80 11.50 10.76
C ASP A 101 6.96 11.17 12.25
N ALA A 102 5.89 10.75 12.90
CA ALA A 102 5.87 10.36 14.31
C ALA A 102 6.36 8.93 14.57
N LEU A 103 6.58 8.12 13.54
CA LEU A 103 7.06 6.75 13.72
C LEU A 103 8.50 6.74 14.24
N GLY A 104 8.75 5.90 15.24
CA GLY A 104 10.11 5.62 15.71
C GLY A 104 10.89 4.79 14.71
N CYS A 105 12.16 5.11 14.50
CA CYS A 105 13.04 4.35 13.62
C CYS A 105 13.37 2.98 14.23
N SER A 106 13.17 1.92 13.47
CA SER A 106 13.70 0.60 13.84
C SER A 106 15.19 0.47 13.48
N SER A 107 15.65 1.23 12.48
CA SER A 107 17.03 1.23 12.04
C SER A 107 17.42 2.58 11.43
N THR A 108 18.68 2.97 11.59
CA THR A 108 19.27 4.14 10.91
C THR A 108 20.22 3.64 9.83
N ILE A 109 20.06 4.14 8.61
CA ILE A 109 20.86 3.76 7.45
C ILE A 109 21.55 4.98 6.83
N GLY A 110 22.60 4.72 6.06
CA GLY A 110 23.35 5.76 5.35
C GLY A 110 22.55 6.39 4.20
N PRO A 111 23.10 7.47 3.59
CA PRO A 111 22.44 8.19 2.52
C PRO A 111 22.36 7.41 1.19
N ASP A 112 23.30 6.50 0.96
CA ASP A 112 23.31 5.67 -0.25
C ASP A 112 22.50 4.39 0.00
N LEU A 113 21.41 4.27 -0.74
CA LEU A 113 20.50 3.12 -0.68
C LEU A 113 20.87 2.03 -1.68
N THR A 114 21.91 2.24 -2.48
CA THR A 114 22.32 1.36 -3.58
C THR A 114 22.81 0.01 -3.06
N GLY A 115 22.29 -1.06 -3.64
CA GLY A 115 22.69 -2.43 -3.32
C GLY A 115 22.19 -2.95 -1.98
N LEU A 116 21.43 -2.15 -1.21
CA LEU A 116 20.84 -2.62 0.04
C LEU A 116 19.74 -3.65 -0.22
N ILE A 117 19.68 -4.66 0.64
CA ILE A 117 18.58 -5.62 0.73
C ILE A 117 17.98 -5.46 2.13
N LEU A 118 16.80 -4.87 2.23
CA LEU A 118 16.23 -4.47 3.51
C LEU A 118 15.01 -5.31 3.87
N PRO A 119 14.97 -5.90 5.09
CA PRO A 119 13.77 -6.49 5.65
C PRO A 119 12.72 -5.42 5.97
N PRO A 120 11.47 -5.81 6.30
CA PRO A 120 10.43 -4.88 6.74
C PRO A 120 10.87 -4.04 7.94
N GLY A 121 10.48 -2.76 7.98
CA GLY A 121 10.81 -1.88 9.09
C GLY A 121 10.66 -0.39 8.81
N VAL A 122 11.00 0.43 9.82
CA VAL A 122 11.06 1.89 9.74
C VAL A 122 12.51 2.32 9.70
N TYR A 123 12.95 2.90 8.59
CA TYR A 123 14.32 3.28 8.31
C TYR A 123 14.48 4.80 8.35
N CYS A 124 15.37 5.29 9.22
CA CYS A 124 15.75 6.69 9.24
C CYS A 124 17.03 6.93 8.46
N VAL A 125 16.95 7.81 7.48
CA VAL A 125 18.08 8.26 6.68
C VAL A 125 18.43 9.68 7.13
N THR A 126 19.54 9.82 7.88
CA THR A 126 19.89 11.07 8.61
C THR A 126 20.70 12.07 7.81
N ALA A 127 21.00 11.79 6.55
CA ALA A 127 21.79 12.68 5.70
C ALA A 127 20.96 13.83 5.10
N ALA A 128 21.63 14.89 4.68
CA ALA A 128 21.01 16.04 4.01
C ALA A 128 20.41 15.68 2.65
N ALA A 129 20.93 14.65 1.97
CA ALA A 129 20.37 14.08 0.74
C ALA A 129 20.56 12.58 0.76
N SER A 130 19.52 11.85 0.40
CA SER A 130 19.58 10.40 0.18
C SER A 130 19.70 10.15 -1.31
N ASN A 131 20.49 9.17 -1.70
CA ASN A 131 20.76 8.86 -3.10
C ASN A 131 20.51 7.38 -3.37
N LEU A 132 20.00 7.10 -4.58
CA LEU A 132 19.88 5.76 -5.13
C LEU A 132 20.48 5.77 -6.53
N THR A 133 21.64 5.14 -6.72
CA THR A 133 22.34 5.08 -8.02
C THR A 133 22.21 3.73 -8.71
N GLY A 134 21.66 2.72 -8.04
CA GLY A 134 21.48 1.37 -8.55
C GLY A 134 20.17 0.77 -8.10
N THR A 135 20.21 -0.45 -7.56
CA THR A 135 19.01 -1.15 -7.10
C THR A 135 18.95 -1.20 -5.58
N LEU A 136 17.80 -0.80 -5.01
CA LEU A 136 17.38 -1.10 -3.64
C LEU A 136 16.40 -2.25 -3.68
N THR A 137 16.62 -3.30 -2.89
CA THR A 137 15.72 -4.45 -2.78
C THR A 137 15.04 -4.48 -1.41
N LEU A 138 13.72 -4.51 -1.41
CA LEU A 138 12.87 -4.63 -0.22
C LEU A 138 12.34 -6.08 -0.17
N ASN A 139 12.86 -6.87 0.76
CA ASN A 139 12.54 -8.29 0.85
C ASN A 139 11.59 -8.58 2.01
N ALA A 140 10.38 -9.02 1.68
CA ALA A 140 9.32 -9.34 2.65
C ALA A 140 9.62 -10.57 3.52
N GLY A 141 10.61 -11.40 3.16
CA GLY A 141 10.91 -12.61 3.92
C GLY A 141 9.76 -13.64 3.96
N GLY A 142 8.83 -13.56 3.00
CA GLY A 142 7.65 -14.44 2.93
C GLY A 142 6.38 -13.85 3.58
N ASP A 143 6.44 -12.64 4.16
CA ASP A 143 5.26 -11.94 4.69
C ASP A 143 4.66 -10.98 3.65
N PRO A 144 3.52 -11.29 3.01
CA PRO A 144 2.90 -10.40 2.02
C PRO A 144 2.34 -9.10 2.63
N ALA A 145 2.18 -9.03 3.96
CA ALA A 145 1.76 -7.83 4.69
C ALA A 145 2.95 -6.97 5.16
N ALA A 146 4.18 -7.37 4.82
CA ALA A 146 5.39 -6.63 5.16
C ALA A 146 5.33 -5.17 4.72
N THR A 147 5.78 -4.26 5.58
CA THR A 147 5.75 -2.81 5.33
C THR A 147 7.14 -2.20 5.49
N TRP A 148 7.43 -1.19 4.69
CA TRP A 148 8.64 -0.37 4.79
C TRP A 148 8.26 1.09 4.88
N THR A 149 8.85 1.80 5.83
CA THR A 149 8.74 3.26 5.91
C THR A 149 10.15 3.84 5.94
N PHE A 150 10.43 4.71 4.98
CA PHE A 150 11.67 5.46 4.92
C PHE A 150 11.41 6.89 5.36
N GLN A 151 12.10 7.35 6.39
CA GLN A 151 12.08 8.74 6.83
C GLN A 151 13.36 9.43 6.37
N MET A 152 13.26 10.21 5.29
CA MET A 152 14.38 11.00 4.77
C MET A 152 14.48 12.31 5.54
N ALA A 153 15.64 12.58 6.14
CA ALA A 153 15.87 13.83 6.90
C ALA A 153 15.77 15.08 6.02
N SER A 154 15.99 14.95 4.72
CA SER A 154 15.89 16.05 3.75
C SER A 154 15.38 15.53 2.39
N THR A 155 16.21 15.57 1.33
CA THR A 155 15.83 15.21 -0.04
C THR A 155 15.98 13.71 -0.31
N LEU A 156 15.13 13.18 -1.20
CA LEU A 156 15.29 11.91 -1.87
C LEU A 156 15.67 12.18 -3.33
N ILE A 157 16.80 11.63 -3.79
CA ILE A 157 17.27 11.79 -5.17
C ILE A 157 17.61 10.40 -5.71
N THR A 158 17.16 10.09 -6.90
CA THR A 158 17.61 8.92 -7.65
C THR A 158 18.52 9.36 -8.79
N SER A 159 19.45 8.52 -9.19
CA SER A 159 20.22 8.69 -10.44
C SER A 159 19.50 8.02 -11.61
N PRO A 160 19.85 8.32 -12.85
CA PRO A 160 19.24 7.68 -14.00
C PRO A 160 19.32 6.14 -13.95
N ASN A 161 18.24 5.49 -14.40
CA ASN A 161 18.09 4.02 -14.44
C ASN A 161 18.14 3.32 -13.07
N SER A 162 17.91 4.03 -11.98
CA SER A 162 17.82 3.43 -10.65
C SER A 162 16.55 2.61 -10.49
N THR A 163 16.57 1.65 -9.56
CA THR A 163 15.43 0.75 -9.34
C THR A 163 15.16 0.54 -7.86
N VAL A 164 13.90 0.62 -7.46
CA VAL A 164 13.41 0.06 -6.19
C VAL A 164 12.63 -1.20 -6.51
N ALA A 165 13.07 -2.35 -6.01
CA ALA A 165 12.44 -3.64 -6.20
C ALA A 165 11.79 -4.13 -4.90
N VAL A 166 10.55 -4.61 -4.95
CA VAL A 166 9.85 -5.24 -3.81
C VAL A 166 9.67 -6.72 -4.10
N VAL A 167 10.09 -7.56 -3.17
CA VAL A 167 10.02 -9.03 -3.28
C VAL A 167 9.10 -9.57 -2.22
N GLY A 168 8.02 -10.22 -2.63
CA GLY A 168 7.09 -10.94 -1.75
C GLY A 168 6.04 -10.06 -1.04
N ALA A 169 5.94 -8.75 -1.36
CA ALA A 169 4.91 -7.87 -0.86
C ALA A 169 4.39 -6.91 -1.94
N SER A 170 3.37 -6.12 -1.59
CA SER A 170 2.83 -5.11 -2.50
C SER A 170 3.60 -3.79 -2.44
N ALA A 171 3.72 -3.12 -3.58
CA ALA A 171 4.27 -1.77 -3.70
C ALA A 171 3.57 -0.74 -2.79
N CYS A 172 2.27 -0.93 -2.52
CA CYS A 172 1.51 -0.05 -1.64
C CYS A 172 1.99 -0.06 -0.18
N ASN A 173 2.74 -1.09 0.22
CA ASN A 173 3.27 -1.25 1.57
C ASN A 173 4.59 -0.49 1.79
N VAL A 174 5.07 0.24 0.78
CA VAL A 174 6.29 1.03 0.86
C VAL A 174 5.96 2.51 0.97
N GLN A 175 6.51 3.19 1.98
CA GLN A 175 6.25 4.58 2.31
C GLN A 175 7.57 5.38 2.33
N TRP A 176 7.58 6.51 1.64
CA TRP A 176 8.71 7.42 1.59
C TRP A 176 8.30 8.76 2.16
N LEU A 177 8.59 8.99 3.44
CA LEU A 177 8.44 10.29 4.06
C LEU A 177 9.67 11.15 3.77
N VAL A 178 9.50 12.19 2.97
CA VAL A 178 10.59 13.06 2.53
C VAL A 178 10.40 14.45 3.13
N ARG A 179 11.29 14.85 4.05
CA ARG A 179 11.19 16.13 4.76
C ARG A 179 11.60 17.35 3.92
N SER A 180 11.86 17.16 2.63
CA SER A 180 12.07 18.20 1.64
C SER A 180 11.44 17.80 0.32
N SER A 181 12.20 17.77 -0.78
CA SER A 181 11.73 17.40 -2.12
C SER A 181 12.21 16.01 -2.52
N ALA A 182 11.47 15.35 -3.40
CA ALA A 182 11.87 14.12 -4.07
C ALA A 182 12.13 14.38 -5.55
N THR A 183 13.21 13.80 -6.08
CA THR A 183 13.52 13.81 -7.51
C THR A 183 13.77 12.37 -7.97
N LEU A 184 12.90 11.87 -8.84
CA LEU A 184 13.12 10.62 -9.56
C LEU A 184 13.75 10.96 -10.90
N ASP A 185 15.02 10.59 -11.09
CA ASP A 185 15.74 10.92 -12.31
C ASP A 185 15.35 10.00 -13.47
N THR A 186 15.87 10.30 -14.63
CA THR A 186 15.53 9.71 -15.93
C THR A 186 15.50 8.17 -15.88
N ASN A 187 14.42 7.58 -16.40
CA ASN A 187 14.21 6.11 -16.46
C ASN A 187 14.27 5.40 -15.12
N THR A 188 14.10 6.10 -13.98
CA THR A 188 14.00 5.45 -12.67
C THR A 188 12.75 4.59 -12.61
N THR A 189 12.87 3.35 -12.12
CA THR A 189 11.74 2.48 -11.77
C THR A 189 11.55 2.53 -10.26
N PHE A 190 10.52 3.23 -9.81
CA PHE A 190 10.31 3.48 -8.38
C PHE A 190 9.01 2.86 -7.86
N VAL A 191 9.04 2.47 -6.59
CA VAL A 191 7.93 1.77 -5.93
C VAL A 191 7.60 2.42 -4.60
N GLY A 192 6.30 2.58 -4.32
CA GLY A 192 5.78 3.05 -3.04
C GLY A 192 5.15 4.44 -3.11
N ASN A 193 4.61 4.86 -1.97
CA ASN A 193 3.95 6.16 -1.85
C ASN A 193 4.96 7.20 -1.35
N ILE A 194 5.21 8.24 -2.14
CA ILE A 194 6.11 9.34 -1.81
C ILE A 194 5.27 10.47 -1.21
N LEU A 195 5.53 10.80 0.07
CA LEU A 195 4.94 11.93 0.77
C LEU A 195 6.05 12.96 1.00
N ALA A 196 6.17 13.95 0.11
CA ALA A 196 7.18 14.99 0.21
C ALA A 196 6.62 16.26 0.85
N LEU A 197 7.40 16.86 1.77
CA LEU A 197 7.03 18.12 2.40
C LEU A 197 6.94 19.25 1.36
N THR A 198 7.86 19.25 0.40
CA THR A 198 7.97 20.30 -0.62
C THR A 198 7.51 19.78 -1.98
N ALA A 199 8.38 19.61 -2.93
CA ALA A 199 8.05 19.25 -4.31
C ALA A 199 8.39 17.79 -4.65
N ILE A 200 7.75 17.29 -5.70
CA ILE A 200 8.16 16.04 -6.34
C ILE A 200 8.40 16.33 -7.82
N ALA A 201 9.58 15.97 -8.31
CA ALA A 201 9.92 16.02 -9.72
C ALA A 201 10.17 14.59 -10.24
N MET A 202 9.51 14.23 -11.32
CA MET A 202 9.77 13.00 -12.05
C MET A 202 10.31 13.37 -13.43
N ASN A 203 11.61 13.09 -13.61
CA ASN A 203 12.29 13.35 -14.87
C ASN A 203 11.88 12.35 -15.95
N ASP A 204 12.37 12.59 -17.16
CA ASP A 204 11.95 11.88 -18.36
C ASP A 204 12.00 10.35 -18.22
N GLY A 205 10.89 9.69 -18.53
CA GLY A 205 10.80 8.23 -18.52
C GLY A 205 10.76 7.57 -17.13
N ALA A 206 10.82 8.34 -16.03
CA ALA A 206 10.68 7.74 -14.70
C ALA A 206 9.28 7.13 -14.48
N SER A 207 9.21 5.98 -13.85
CA SER A 207 7.97 5.28 -13.53
C SER A 207 7.78 5.11 -12.02
N LEU A 208 6.53 5.22 -11.56
CA LEU A 208 6.16 5.08 -10.15
C LEU A 208 4.97 4.13 -9.98
N ALA A 209 5.24 2.95 -9.42
CA ALA A 209 4.18 2.07 -8.92
C ALA A 209 3.81 2.51 -7.49
N GLY A 210 2.91 3.47 -7.38
CA GLY A 210 2.56 4.13 -6.12
C GLY A 210 1.96 5.51 -6.33
N ARG A 211 2.26 6.45 -5.41
CA ARG A 211 1.70 7.80 -5.38
C ARG A 211 2.78 8.87 -5.25
N ALA A 212 2.61 9.98 -5.95
CA ALA A 212 3.44 11.19 -5.83
C ALA A 212 2.62 12.30 -5.12
N LEU A 213 2.85 12.48 -3.81
CA LEU A 213 2.05 13.34 -2.94
C LEU A 213 2.92 14.44 -2.35
N ALA A 214 2.92 15.62 -3.00
CA ALA A 214 3.63 16.82 -2.56
C ALA A 214 2.73 17.67 -1.65
N ARG A 215 3.19 17.88 -0.39
CA ARG A 215 2.37 18.59 0.60
C ARG A 215 2.27 20.07 0.31
N ASN A 216 3.38 20.78 0.04
CA ASN A 216 3.40 22.24 0.02
C ASN A 216 3.75 22.85 -1.34
N ALA A 217 4.35 22.08 -2.27
CA ALA A 217 4.78 22.63 -3.57
C ALA A 217 4.28 21.79 -4.74
N ALA A 218 4.92 21.90 -5.88
CA ALA A 218 4.47 21.32 -7.14
C ALA A 218 4.81 19.82 -7.25
N VAL A 219 4.02 19.11 -8.07
CA VAL A 219 4.44 17.86 -8.71
C VAL A 219 4.64 18.13 -10.20
N THR A 220 5.80 17.74 -10.73
CA THR A 220 6.14 17.85 -12.15
C THR A 220 6.41 16.48 -12.74
N LEU A 221 5.82 16.24 -13.92
CA LEU A 221 5.89 14.98 -14.65
C LEU A 221 6.43 15.23 -16.08
N SER A 222 7.30 14.33 -16.56
CA SER A 222 7.83 14.35 -17.94
C SER A 222 7.94 12.92 -18.48
N ASN A 223 7.07 12.55 -19.44
CA ASN A 223 7.03 11.20 -20.04
C ASN A 223 6.96 10.05 -18.99
N ASN A 224 6.19 10.22 -17.94
CA ASN A 224 6.14 9.30 -16.80
C ASN A 224 4.96 8.33 -16.87
N ASN A 225 5.11 7.20 -16.19
CA ASN A 225 4.00 6.30 -15.86
C ASN A 225 3.83 6.28 -14.34
N VAL A 226 2.69 6.79 -13.86
CA VAL A 226 2.32 6.77 -12.43
C VAL A 226 1.07 5.94 -12.26
N SER A 227 1.13 4.88 -11.45
CA SER A 227 0.00 3.97 -11.27
C SER A 227 -0.18 3.61 -9.80
N ILE A 228 -1.38 3.83 -9.30
CA ILE A 228 -1.77 3.34 -7.97
C ILE A 228 -1.73 1.81 -7.98
N VAL A 229 -0.99 1.23 -7.04
CA VAL A 229 -1.01 -0.20 -6.79
C VAL A 229 -1.98 -0.48 -5.65
N PRO A 230 -3.02 -1.31 -5.87
CA PRO A 230 -3.89 -1.73 -4.79
C PRO A 230 -3.11 -2.45 -3.69
N CYS A 231 -3.40 -2.12 -2.44
CA CYS A 231 -2.88 -2.90 -1.33
C CYS A 231 -3.67 -4.21 -1.23
N THR A 232 -3.24 -5.21 -1.93
CA THR A 232 -3.73 -6.56 -1.72
C THR A 232 -3.05 -7.11 -0.47
N GLY A 233 -3.62 -6.86 0.71
CA GLY A 233 -3.39 -7.76 1.83
C GLY A 233 -3.76 -9.16 1.35
N ALA A 234 -3.01 -10.19 1.74
CA ALA A 234 -3.40 -11.56 1.45
C ALA A 234 -4.79 -11.81 2.04
N VAL A 235 -5.81 -11.55 1.26
CA VAL A 235 -7.15 -12.04 1.55
C VAL A 235 -7.01 -13.55 1.40
N PRO A 236 -7.26 -14.38 2.43
CA PRO A 236 -7.38 -15.81 2.24
C PRO A 236 -8.36 -15.98 1.09
N THR A 237 -7.89 -16.49 -0.03
CA THR A 237 -8.72 -16.61 -1.22
C THR A 237 -9.93 -17.46 -0.85
N LEU A 238 -11.13 -17.00 -1.19
CA LEU A 238 -12.40 -17.75 -1.00
C LEU A 238 -12.26 -19.26 -1.22
N PRO A 239 -11.40 -19.77 -2.15
CA PRO A 239 -11.13 -21.19 -2.28
C PRO A 239 -10.64 -21.89 -1.03
N GLN A 240 -9.81 -21.27 -0.20
CA GLN A 240 -9.27 -21.91 1.02
C GLN A 240 -10.33 -22.02 2.12
N VAL A 241 -11.12 -20.97 2.33
CA VAL A 241 -12.23 -20.99 3.29
C VAL A 241 -13.34 -21.93 2.79
N ALA A 242 -13.63 -21.89 1.50
CA ALA A 242 -14.62 -22.81 0.89
C ALA A 242 -14.15 -24.27 0.97
N MET A 243 -12.87 -24.57 0.75
CA MET A 243 -12.32 -25.91 0.93
C MET A 243 -12.38 -26.40 2.38
N LEU A 244 -12.07 -25.53 3.34
CA LEU A 244 -12.17 -25.88 4.76
C LEU A 244 -13.60 -26.15 5.19
N LEU A 245 -14.57 -25.33 4.74
CA LEU A 245 -15.99 -25.54 5.00
C LEU A 245 -16.54 -26.79 4.31
N LEU A 246 -16.10 -27.06 3.08
CA LEU A 246 -16.48 -28.25 2.33
C LEU A 246 -15.89 -29.51 2.97
N ALA A 247 -14.66 -29.48 3.41
CA ALA A 247 -14.02 -30.58 4.14
C ALA A 247 -14.72 -30.86 5.47
N ALA A 248 -15.05 -29.83 6.24
CA ALA A 248 -15.80 -29.95 7.49
C ALA A 248 -17.23 -30.47 7.25
N GLY A 249 -17.89 -30.01 6.20
CA GLY A 249 -19.22 -30.49 5.80
C GLY A 249 -19.23 -31.97 5.39
N LEU A 250 -18.24 -32.40 4.61
CA LEU A 250 -18.11 -33.81 4.18
C LEU A 250 -17.78 -34.73 5.35
N LEU A 251 -16.93 -34.31 6.29
CA LEU A 251 -16.64 -35.06 7.51
C LEU A 251 -17.89 -35.19 8.41
N GLY A 252 -18.69 -34.13 8.50
CA GLY A 252 -19.98 -34.16 9.24
C GLY A 252 -21.01 -35.11 8.64
N LEU A 253 -21.17 -35.10 7.32
CA LEU A 253 -22.08 -36.00 6.61
C LEU A 253 -21.62 -37.46 6.68
N GLY A 254 -20.31 -37.72 6.54
CA GLY A 254 -19.73 -39.06 6.70
C GLY A 254 -19.97 -39.65 8.08
N TYR A 255 -19.81 -38.82 9.13
CA TYR A 255 -20.06 -39.25 10.52
C TYR A 255 -21.55 -39.58 10.81
N LEU A 256 -22.48 -38.79 10.25
CA LEU A 256 -23.91 -39.06 10.35
C LEU A 256 -24.32 -40.33 9.59
N GLY A 257 -23.74 -40.59 8.42
CA GLY A 257 -23.97 -41.81 7.63
C GLY A 257 -23.50 -43.09 8.33
N LEU A 258 -22.35 -43.05 9.02
CA LEU A 258 -21.83 -44.17 9.76
C LEU A 258 -22.68 -44.48 11.02
N ARG A 259 -23.21 -43.46 11.70
CA ARG A 259 -24.14 -43.64 12.83
C ARG A 259 -25.51 -44.22 12.42
N GLY A 260 -25.99 -43.88 11.22
CA GLY A 260 -27.25 -44.46 10.71
C GLY A 260 -27.15 -45.96 10.44
N ARG A 261 -26.00 -46.45 9.96
CA ARG A 261 -25.77 -47.88 9.72
C ARG A 261 -25.58 -48.69 10.98
N ALA A 262 -24.99 -48.15 12.03
CA ALA A 262 -24.79 -48.82 13.31
C ALA A 262 -26.11 -49.00 14.13
N ARG A 263 -27.22 -48.36 13.68
CA ARG A 263 -28.55 -48.51 14.32
C ARG A 263 -29.47 -49.44 13.57
N ALA A 264 -29.08 -49.91 12.38
CA ALA A 264 -29.90 -50.78 11.51
C ALA A 264 -29.39 -52.24 11.47
N ALA A 265 -28.32 -52.55 12.26
CA ALA A 265 -27.81 -53.88 12.56
C ALA A 265 -28.02 -54.15 14.09
#